data_2eea100bbb18c8215753a9ca50b35229
#
_entry.id   2eea100bbb18c8215753a9ca50b35229
#
_cell.length_a   1.000
_cell.length_b   1.000
_cell.length_c   1.000
_cell.angle_alpha   90.00
_cell.angle_beta   90.00
_cell.angle_gamma   90.00
#
_symmetry.space_group_name_H-M   'P 1'
#
loop_
_entity.id
_entity.type
_entity.pdbx_description
1 polymer ?
#
loop_
_entity_poly.entity_id
_entity_poly.type
_entity_poly.pdbx_seq_one_letter_code
_entity_poly.pdbx_strand_id
1 'polypeptide(L)'
;REGDRVKLGQLLFTDKKTVGVKYTAPAAGVVVAVNRGERRVFQSLVIDVDGTEAESFAQYGAAQLASLDRSLVIDNLVNSGQWVSLRTRPFARVPAPESTPSSIFVTAMDTNPLAADPAPIIAQRSEDFVNGLTVLTRLTDGPVHLCSAADATVAGDAIDGVQAHSFAGPHPAGL
;
A
#
# COMPACT_ATOMS: atom_id res chain seq x y z
N ARG A 1 -23.67 -2.36 6.14
CA ARG A 1 -24.53 -1.93 7.27
C ARG A 1 -24.18 -2.79 8.48
N GLU A 2 -24.63 -2.39 9.67
CA GLU A 2 -24.53 -3.27 10.84
C GLU A 2 -25.35 -4.53 10.58
N GLY A 3 -24.75 -5.68 10.91
CA GLY A 3 -25.30 -7.04 10.62
C GLY A 3 -24.84 -7.62 9.26
N ASP A 4 -24.28 -6.83 8.38
CA ASP A 4 -23.79 -7.35 7.08
C ASP A 4 -22.55 -8.23 7.29
N ARG A 5 -22.53 -9.41 6.66
CA ARG A 5 -21.34 -10.25 6.57
C ARG A 5 -20.45 -9.76 5.42
N VAL A 6 -19.15 -9.67 5.67
CA VAL A 6 -18.16 -9.23 4.71
C VAL A 6 -17.00 -10.21 4.60
N LYS A 7 -16.38 -10.27 3.43
CA LYS A 7 -15.16 -11.05 3.16
C LYS A 7 -13.93 -10.16 3.28
N LEU A 8 -12.77 -10.74 3.55
CA LEU A 8 -11.49 -10.04 3.39
C LEU A 8 -11.40 -9.43 1.97
N GLY A 9 -11.05 -8.16 1.87
CA GLY A 9 -10.93 -7.46 0.60
C GLY A 9 -12.25 -6.93 0.01
N GLN A 10 -13.41 -7.27 0.58
CA GLN A 10 -14.70 -6.79 0.09
C GLN A 10 -14.83 -5.27 0.27
N LEU A 11 -15.36 -4.58 -0.75
CA LEU A 11 -15.59 -3.14 -0.71
C LEU A 11 -16.53 -2.76 0.46
N LEU A 12 -16.07 -1.85 1.31
CA LEU A 12 -16.86 -1.27 2.42
C LEU A 12 -17.44 0.09 2.05
N PHE A 13 -16.61 0.98 1.54
CA PHE A 13 -16.99 2.32 1.09
C PHE A 13 -15.95 2.93 0.15
N THR A 14 -16.34 4.02 -0.52
CA THR A 14 -15.47 4.80 -1.39
C THR A 14 -15.20 6.18 -0.81
N ASP A 15 -14.05 6.78 -1.15
CA ASP A 15 -13.75 8.16 -0.78
C ASP A 15 -14.60 9.13 -1.62
N LYS A 16 -15.26 10.07 -0.95
CA LYS A 16 -16.02 11.12 -1.64
C LYS A 16 -15.15 12.27 -2.14
N LYS A 17 -13.97 12.47 -1.53
CA LYS A 17 -13.06 13.57 -1.89
C LYS A 17 -12.11 13.15 -3.00
N THR A 18 -11.63 11.91 -2.95
CA THR A 18 -10.72 11.33 -3.95
C THR A 18 -11.49 10.26 -4.71
N VAL A 19 -12.12 10.68 -5.80
CA VAL A 19 -12.97 9.81 -6.64
C VAL A 19 -12.20 8.57 -7.08
N GLY A 20 -12.85 7.42 -7.02
CA GLY A 20 -12.26 6.12 -7.42
C GLY A 20 -11.57 5.36 -6.30
N VAL A 21 -11.14 6.01 -5.21
CA VAL A 21 -10.48 5.33 -4.08
C VAL A 21 -11.46 4.47 -3.30
N LYS A 22 -11.09 3.21 -3.08
CA LYS A 22 -11.87 2.20 -2.39
C LYS A 22 -11.23 1.79 -1.07
N TYR A 23 -12.08 1.60 -0.06
CA TYR A 23 -11.69 1.05 1.24
C TYR A 23 -12.35 -0.32 1.39
N THR A 24 -11.56 -1.34 1.64
CA THR A 24 -11.98 -2.74 1.69
C THR A 24 -11.90 -3.30 3.11
N ALA A 25 -12.57 -4.42 3.35
CA ALA A 25 -12.57 -5.09 4.63
C ALA A 25 -11.19 -5.72 4.92
N PRO A 26 -10.59 -5.45 6.09
CA PRO A 26 -9.29 -6.01 6.48
C PRO A 26 -9.37 -7.48 6.93
N ALA A 27 -10.58 -8.00 7.15
CA ALA A 27 -10.84 -9.38 7.54
C ALA A 27 -12.24 -9.81 7.12
N ALA A 28 -12.50 -11.13 7.08
CA ALA A 28 -13.85 -11.66 6.99
C ALA A 28 -14.56 -11.57 8.35
N GLY A 29 -15.87 -11.38 8.34
CA GLY A 29 -16.64 -11.29 9.57
C GLY A 29 -17.97 -10.56 9.42
N VAL A 30 -18.52 -10.10 10.53
CA VAL A 30 -19.78 -9.37 10.58
C VAL A 30 -19.54 -7.94 11.03
N VAL A 31 -20.11 -6.97 10.32
CA VAL A 31 -20.07 -5.55 10.71
C VAL A 31 -20.95 -5.37 11.96
N VAL A 32 -20.32 -5.07 13.10
CA VAL A 32 -21.03 -4.92 14.38
C VAL A 32 -21.30 -3.47 14.76
N ALA A 33 -20.53 -2.52 14.22
CA ALA A 33 -20.79 -1.10 14.45
C ALA A 33 -20.31 -0.21 13.30
N VAL A 34 -21.05 0.86 13.04
CA VAL A 34 -20.66 1.97 12.15
C VAL A 34 -20.73 3.27 12.95
N ASN A 35 -19.61 3.66 13.54
CA ASN A 35 -19.54 4.80 14.44
C ASN A 35 -19.47 6.11 13.66
N ARG A 36 -20.25 7.08 14.11
CA ARG A 36 -20.32 8.42 13.53
C ARG A 36 -20.23 9.47 14.63
N GLY A 37 -19.43 10.52 14.41
CA GLY A 37 -19.30 11.66 15.30
C GLY A 37 -20.29 12.78 14.97
N GLU A 38 -19.97 13.98 15.45
CA GLU A 38 -20.73 15.18 15.13
C GLU A 38 -20.97 15.34 13.64
N ARG A 39 -22.13 15.86 13.26
CA ARG A 39 -22.56 16.06 11.86
C ARG A 39 -22.48 14.78 11.02
N ARG A 40 -22.58 13.61 11.65
CA ARG A 40 -22.53 12.28 11.02
C ARG A 40 -21.21 11.98 10.32
N VAL A 41 -20.11 12.62 10.72
CA VAL A 41 -18.77 12.30 10.20
C VAL A 41 -18.44 10.85 10.53
N PHE A 42 -18.03 10.08 9.52
CA PHE A 42 -17.58 8.70 9.71
C PHE A 42 -16.35 8.66 10.62
N GLN A 43 -16.37 7.83 11.65
CA GLN A 43 -15.26 7.65 12.59
C GLN A 43 -14.64 6.27 12.45
N SER A 44 -15.43 5.22 12.51
CA SER A 44 -14.94 3.85 12.41
C SER A 44 -16.03 2.88 11.97
N LEU A 45 -15.59 1.74 11.42
CA LEU A 45 -16.40 0.57 11.16
C LEU A 45 -15.74 -0.58 11.91
N VAL A 46 -16.51 -1.31 12.69
CA VAL A 46 -16.04 -2.43 13.52
C VAL A 46 -16.54 -3.73 12.91
N ILE A 47 -15.63 -4.66 12.69
CA ILE A 47 -15.93 -6.01 12.20
C ILE A 47 -15.57 -7.00 13.30
N ASP A 48 -16.53 -7.82 13.68
CA ASP A 48 -16.29 -9.01 14.49
C ASP A 48 -15.75 -10.11 13.55
N VAL A 49 -14.47 -10.46 13.75
CA VAL A 49 -13.75 -11.32 12.82
C VAL A 49 -14.23 -12.76 12.96
N ASP A 50 -14.79 -13.30 11.89
CA ASP A 50 -15.32 -14.65 11.82
C ASP A 50 -15.23 -15.18 10.38
N GLY A 51 -14.49 -16.26 10.19
CA GLY A 51 -14.29 -16.89 8.89
C GLY A 51 -12.98 -16.48 8.20
N THR A 52 -12.76 -17.08 7.04
CA THR A 52 -11.53 -16.91 6.23
C THR A 52 -11.86 -16.56 4.77
N GLU A 53 -13.11 -16.24 4.48
CA GLU A 53 -13.56 -15.92 3.13
C GLU A 53 -12.89 -14.65 2.63
N ALA A 54 -12.37 -14.69 1.41
CA ALA A 54 -11.69 -13.56 0.77
C ALA A 54 -12.24 -13.29 -0.62
N GLU A 55 -12.17 -12.03 -1.03
CA GLU A 55 -12.34 -11.65 -2.43
C GLU A 55 -11.09 -12.02 -3.23
N SER A 56 -11.29 -12.41 -4.48
CA SER A 56 -10.20 -12.71 -5.40
C SER A 56 -9.99 -11.52 -6.34
N PHE A 57 -8.75 -11.12 -6.53
CA PHE A 57 -8.35 -10.06 -7.43
C PHE A 57 -7.52 -10.62 -8.58
N ALA A 58 -7.23 -9.78 -9.60
CA ALA A 58 -6.40 -10.19 -10.71
C ALA A 58 -5.01 -10.66 -10.22
N GLN A 59 -4.56 -11.79 -10.75
CA GLN A 59 -3.28 -12.41 -10.41
C GLN A 59 -2.38 -12.40 -11.65
N TYR A 60 -1.12 -12.03 -11.45
CA TYR A 60 -0.10 -11.98 -12.50
C TYR A 60 1.13 -12.74 -12.05
N GLY A 61 1.73 -13.51 -12.95
CA GLY A 61 3.01 -14.16 -12.68
C GLY A 61 4.16 -13.15 -12.59
N ALA A 62 5.20 -13.42 -11.81
CA ALA A 62 6.35 -12.53 -11.62
C ALA A 62 6.95 -12.03 -12.93
N ALA A 63 7.07 -12.92 -13.94
CA ALA A 63 7.60 -12.57 -15.27
C ALA A 63 6.76 -11.55 -16.05
N GLN A 64 5.51 -11.36 -15.67
CA GLN A 64 4.59 -10.43 -16.35
C GLN A 64 4.60 -9.03 -15.73
N LEU A 65 5.06 -8.89 -14.47
CA LEU A 65 4.92 -7.66 -13.69
C LEU A 65 5.59 -6.46 -14.36
N ALA A 66 6.78 -6.64 -14.92
CA ALA A 66 7.53 -5.57 -15.59
C ALA A 66 6.88 -5.08 -16.90
N SER A 67 5.95 -5.84 -17.47
CA SER A 67 5.26 -5.53 -18.72
C SER A 67 3.78 -5.18 -18.56
N LEU A 68 3.27 -5.12 -17.32
CA LEU A 68 1.89 -4.76 -17.06
C LEU A 68 1.58 -3.33 -17.50
N ASP A 69 0.43 -3.15 -18.11
CA ASP A 69 -0.11 -1.83 -18.35
C ASP A 69 -0.41 -1.13 -17.02
N ARG A 70 -0.09 0.16 -16.95
CA ARG A 70 -0.33 0.99 -15.76
C ARG A 70 -1.78 0.94 -15.29
N SER A 71 -2.74 0.95 -16.21
CA SER A 71 -4.17 0.88 -15.89
C SER A 71 -4.52 -0.40 -15.13
N LEU A 72 -3.98 -1.55 -15.53
CA LEU A 72 -4.20 -2.83 -14.86
C LEU A 72 -3.64 -2.83 -13.43
N VAL A 73 -2.48 -2.20 -13.23
CA VAL A 73 -1.89 -2.05 -11.91
C VAL A 73 -2.75 -1.16 -11.02
N ILE A 74 -3.17 0.01 -11.52
CA ILE A 74 -4.05 0.93 -10.80
C ILE A 74 -5.35 0.24 -10.43
N ASP A 75 -6.02 -0.41 -11.39
CA ASP A 75 -7.29 -1.09 -11.17
C ASP A 75 -7.16 -2.17 -10.09
N ASN A 76 -6.09 -2.95 -10.12
CA ASN A 76 -5.87 -4.02 -9.14
C ASN A 76 -5.61 -3.45 -7.74
N LEU A 77 -4.76 -2.43 -7.61
CA LEU A 77 -4.48 -1.76 -6.33
C LEU A 77 -5.71 -1.05 -5.75
N VAL A 78 -6.51 -0.41 -6.61
CA VAL A 78 -7.76 0.25 -6.20
C VAL A 78 -8.79 -0.78 -5.76
N ASN A 79 -9.01 -1.83 -6.54
CA ASN A 79 -10.02 -2.84 -6.25
C ASN A 79 -9.68 -3.67 -5.01
N SER A 80 -8.40 -3.96 -4.79
CA SER A 80 -7.93 -4.68 -3.58
C SER A 80 -7.87 -3.78 -2.33
N GLY A 81 -8.06 -2.46 -2.47
CA GLY A 81 -7.93 -1.51 -1.36
C GLY A 81 -6.48 -1.17 -1.00
N GLN A 82 -5.49 -1.67 -1.74
CA GLN A 82 -4.07 -1.37 -1.47
C GLN A 82 -3.66 0.05 -1.90
N TRP A 83 -4.42 0.68 -2.79
CA TRP A 83 -4.17 2.06 -3.23
C TRP A 83 -4.08 3.05 -2.07
N VAL A 84 -4.85 2.84 -0.99
CA VAL A 84 -4.84 3.71 0.18
C VAL A 84 -3.54 3.66 1.00
N SER A 85 -2.61 2.75 0.70
CA SER A 85 -1.28 2.72 1.31
C SER A 85 -0.35 3.79 0.75
N LEU A 86 -0.62 4.28 -0.45
CA LEU A 86 0.16 5.34 -1.09
C LEU A 86 -0.12 6.70 -0.47
N ARG A 87 0.91 7.54 -0.36
CA ARG A 87 0.81 8.89 0.19
C ARG A 87 1.57 9.88 -0.70
N THR A 88 0.92 10.99 -1.02
CA THR A 88 1.58 12.11 -1.70
C THR A 88 2.40 12.95 -0.74
N ARG A 89 3.50 13.52 -1.23
CA ARG A 89 4.24 14.56 -0.51
C ARG A 89 3.89 15.92 -1.11
N PRO A 90 3.87 17.00 -0.29
CA PRO A 90 4.19 17.07 1.14
C PRO A 90 2.99 16.81 2.07
N PHE A 91 1.77 16.65 1.57
CA PHE A 91 0.54 16.69 2.38
C PHE A 91 0.05 15.32 2.87
N ALA A 92 0.78 14.24 2.61
CA ALA A 92 0.46 12.87 3.04
C ALA A 92 -1.00 12.42 2.71
N ARG A 93 -1.51 12.82 1.55
CA ARG A 93 -2.85 12.44 1.09
C ARG A 93 -2.79 11.18 0.23
N VAL A 94 -3.87 10.41 0.21
CA VAL A 94 -4.04 9.34 -0.78
C VAL A 94 -4.10 9.99 -2.17
N PRO A 95 -3.26 9.56 -3.13
CA PRO A 95 -3.29 10.12 -4.49
C PRO A 95 -4.58 9.79 -5.22
N ALA A 96 -4.98 10.64 -6.15
CA ALA A 96 -6.03 10.31 -7.10
C ALA A 96 -5.52 9.21 -8.06
N PRO A 97 -6.32 8.16 -8.35
CA PRO A 97 -5.87 7.05 -9.20
C PRO A 97 -5.38 7.46 -10.59
N GLU A 98 -5.94 8.52 -11.16
CA GLU A 98 -5.54 9.08 -12.45
C GLU A 98 -4.25 9.90 -12.43
N SER A 99 -3.74 10.26 -11.23
CA SER A 99 -2.53 11.07 -11.11
C SER A 99 -1.27 10.26 -11.42
N THR A 100 -0.27 10.91 -12.06
CA THR A 100 1.05 10.32 -12.31
C THR A 100 2.07 11.03 -11.43
N PRO A 101 2.72 10.32 -10.48
CA PRO A 101 3.79 10.91 -9.70
C PRO A 101 5.06 11.06 -10.56
N SER A 102 5.87 12.07 -10.26
CA SER A 102 7.20 12.25 -10.88
C SER A 102 8.22 11.22 -10.39
N SER A 103 8.01 10.68 -9.20
CA SER A 103 8.81 9.60 -8.60
C SER A 103 8.06 8.98 -7.44
N ILE A 104 8.48 7.77 -7.03
CA ILE A 104 7.93 7.07 -5.87
C ILE A 104 9.06 6.79 -4.90
N PHE A 105 8.83 7.05 -3.60
CA PHE A 105 9.78 6.74 -2.54
C PHE A 105 9.26 5.53 -1.74
N VAL A 106 10.10 4.51 -1.64
CA VAL A 106 9.85 3.32 -0.80
C VAL A 106 10.81 3.37 0.37
N THR A 107 10.26 3.64 1.56
CA THR A 107 11.03 3.71 2.79
C THR A 107 11.14 2.31 3.40
N ALA A 108 12.27 1.64 3.16
CA ALA A 108 12.62 0.34 3.74
C ALA A 108 13.45 0.52 5.04
N MET A 109 13.21 1.60 5.74
CA MET A 109 13.77 1.94 7.05
C MET A 109 12.80 2.81 7.84
N ASP A 110 12.93 2.81 9.15
CA ASP A 110 12.19 3.74 10.01
C ASP A 110 13.11 4.15 11.18
N THR A 111 13.35 5.43 11.33
CA THR A 111 14.17 6.00 12.39
C THR A 111 13.36 6.59 13.54
N ASN A 112 12.02 6.44 13.52
CA ASN A 112 11.20 6.86 14.66
C ASN A 112 11.60 6.06 15.92
N PRO A 113 11.66 6.69 17.09
CA PRO A 113 11.87 5.97 18.34
C PRO A 113 10.84 4.85 18.53
N LEU A 114 11.29 3.65 18.89
CA LEU A 114 10.46 2.45 19.11
C LEU A 114 9.78 1.90 17.84
N ALA A 115 10.12 2.39 16.65
CA ALA A 115 9.65 1.76 15.41
C ALA A 115 10.25 0.35 15.25
N ALA A 116 9.46 -0.55 14.67
CA ALA A 116 9.97 -1.86 14.31
C ALA A 116 10.94 -1.74 13.13
N ASP A 117 12.04 -2.50 13.15
CA ASP A 117 12.95 -2.61 12.02
C ASP A 117 12.25 -3.35 10.87
N PRO A 118 12.09 -2.76 9.67
CA PRO A 118 11.46 -3.41 8.54
C PRO A 118 12.35 -4.48 7.87
N ALA A 119 13.66 -4.45 8.07
CA ALA A 119 14.60 -5.33 7.37
C ALA A 119 14.34 -6.83 7.59
N PRO A 120 14.06 -7.34 8.82
CA PRO A 120 13.71 -8.74 9.01
C PRO A 120 12.42 -9.17 8.29
N ILE A 121 11.42 -8.29 8.22
CA ILE A 121 10.16 -8.57 7.54
C ILE A 121 10.38 -8.64 6.03
N ILE A 122 11.14 -7.70 5.47
CA ILE A 122 11.50 -7.68 4.05
C ILE A 122 12.31 -8.92 3.69
N ALA A 123 13.26 -9.34 4.54
CA ALA A 123 14.07 -10.53 4.31
C ALA A 123 13.24 -11.82 4.25
N GLN A 124 12.20 -11.95 5.10
CA GLN A 124 11.28 -13.09 5.09
C GLN A 124 10.40 -13.14 3.84
N ARG A 125 10.12 -11.99 3.23
CA ARG A 125 9.25 -11.84 2.06
C ARG A 125 9.97 -11.15 0.91
N SER A 126 11.25 -11.45 0.69
CA SER A 126 12.11 -10.73 -0.26
C SER A 126 11.60 -10.82 -1.71
N GLU A 127 11.05 -11.96 -2.13
CA GLU A 127 10.45 -12.12 -3.45
C GLU A 127 9.22 -11.24 -3.63
N ASP A 128 8.32 -11.21 -2.66
CA ASP A 128 7.14 -10.34 -2.70
C ASP A 128 7.53 -8.86 -2.71
N PHE A 129 8.58 -8.50 -1.96
CA PHE A 129 9.10 -7.14 -1.92
C PHE A 129 9.66 -6.71 -3.28
N VAL A 130 10.48 -7.55 -3.92
CA VAL A 130 11.02 -7.32 -5.27
C VAL A 130 9.90 -7.21 -6.31
N ASN A 131 8.91 -8.10 -6.25
CA ASN A 131 7.73 -8.04 -7.10
C ASN A 131 6.95 -6.74 -6.88
N GLY A 132 6.79 -6.30 -5.63
CA GLY A 132 6.15 -5.03 -5.28
C GLY A 132 6.89 -3.82 -5.86
N LEU A 133 8.22 -3.77 -5.75
CA LEU A 133 9.05 -2.71 -6.37
C LEU A 133 8.86 -2.68 -7.89
N THR A 134 8.87 -3.84 -8.53
CA THR A 134 8.62 -3.96 -9.98
C THR A 134 7.26 -3.41 -10.38
N VAL A 135 6.20 -3.71 -9.59
CA VAL A 135 4.87 -3.16 -9.82
C VAL A 135 4.86 -1.63 -9.67
N LEU A 136 5.56 -1.08 -8.67
CA LEU A 136 5.63 0.37 -8.44
C LEU A 136 6.29 1.11 -9.60
N THR A 137 7.24 0.51 -10.32
CA THR A 137 7.84 1.14 -11.52
C THR A 137 6.81 1.37 -12.63
N ARG A 138 5.68 0.66 -12.62
CA ARG A 138 4.59 0.85 -13.61
C ARG A 138 3.69 2.05 -13.29
N LEU A 139 3.80 2.63 -12.08
CA LEU A 139 2.96 3.75 -11.62
C LEU A 139 3.56 5.13 -11.86
N THR A 140 4.82 5.21 -12.27
CA THR A 140 5.53 6.48 -12.50
C THR A 140 6.34 6.43 -13.80
N ASP A 141 6.53 7.58 -14.44
CA ASP A 141 7.45 7.73 -15.57
C ASP A 141 8.88 8.08 -15.08
N GLY A 142 9.03 8.36 -13.80
CA GLY A 142 10.30 8.64 -13.15
C GLY A 142 10.82 7.44 -12.32
N PRO A 143 11.87 7.67 -11.53
CA PRO A 143 12.46 6.58 -10.72
C PRO A 143 11.61 6.20 -9.51
N VAL A 144 11.76 4.95 -9.09
CA VAL A 144 11.36 4.47 -7.76
C VAL A 144 12.60 4.51 -6.86
N HIS A 145 12.60 5.36 -5.85
CA HIS A 145 13.70 5.49 -4.89
C HIS A 145 13.50 4.52 -3.74
N LEU A 146 14.39 3.52 -3.63
CA LEU A 146 14.42 2.60 -2.49
C LEU A 146 15.35 3.16 -1.42
N CYS A 147 14.81 3.57 -0.28
CA CYS A 147 15.53 4.15 0.84
C CYS A 147 15.72 3.11 1.95
N SER A 148 16.96 2.76 2.29
CA SER A 148 17.28 1.76 3.32
C SER A 148 18.29 2.31 4.34
N ALA A 149 18.38 1.67 5.49
CA ALA A 149 19.44 1.95 6.46
C ALA A 149 20.80 1.51 5.90
N ALA A 150 21.85 2.21 6.31
CA ALA A 150 23.21 1.97 5.78
C ALA A 150 23.78 0.58 6.13
N ASP A 151 23.30 -0.03 7.18
CA ASP A 151 23.66 -1.36 7.66
C ASP A 151 22.68 -2.47 7.25
N ALA A 152 21.59 -2.11 6.55
CA ALA A 152 20.60 -3.06 6.07
C ALA A 152 20.91 -3.51 4.63
N THR A 153 20.75 -4.81 4.37
CA THR A 153 20.76 -5.35 3.01
C THR A 153 19.32 -5.57 2.56
N VAL A 154 18.86 -4.77 1.62
CA VAL A 154 17.50 -4.84 1.07
C VAL A 154 17.61 -5.15 -0.41
N ALA A 155 16.91 -6.20 -0.87
CA ALA A 155 16.88 -6.58 -2.28
C ALA A 155 16.08 -5.54 -3.10
N GLY A 156 16.46 -5.33 -4.36
CA GLY A 156 15.70 -4.49 -5.29
C GLY A 156 16.54 -3.50 -6.10
N ASP A 157 17.81 -3.35 -5.81
CA ASP A 157 18.74 -2.45 -6.49
C ASP A 157 19.01 -2.84 -7.97
N ALA A 158 18.79 -4.10 -8.32
CA ALA A 158 18.96 -4.60 -9.69
C ALA A 158 17.73 -4.44 -10.59
N ILE A 159 16.62 -3.88 -10.06
CA ILE A 159 15.36 -3.70 -10.82
C ILE A 159 15.49 -2.44 -11.69
N ASP A 160 15.20 -2.56 -12.98
CA ASP A 160 15.16 -1.40 -13.88
C ASP A 160 14.13 -0.37 -13.41
N GLY A 161 14.55 0.91 -13.37
CA GLY A 161 13.74 2.00 -12.83
C GLY A 161 13.80 2.18 -11.30
N VAL A 162 14.49 1.31 -10.56
CA VAL A 162 14.73 1.47 -9.12
C VAL A 162 16.10 2.07 -8.86
N GLN A 163 16.16 3.05 -7.97
CA GLN A 163 17.39 3.69 -7.49
C GLN A 163 17.53 3.49 -5.98
N ALA A 164 18.52 2.73 -5.56
CA ALA A 164 18.79 2.48 -4.15
C ALA A 164 19.56 3.64 -3.50
N HIS A 165 19.13 4.03 -2.31
CA HIS A 165 19.74 5.05 -1.48
C HIS A 165 19.91 4.55 -0.07
N SER A 166 21.09 4.82 0.52
CA SER A 166 21.44 4.39 1.85
C SER A 166 21.53 5.59 2.79
N PHE A 167 20.90 5.49 3.94
CA PHE A 167 20.84 6.57 4.92
C PHE A 167 21.33 6.10 6.30
N ALA A 168 22.01 7.01 7.01
CA ALA A 168 22.40 6.83 8.41
C ALA A 168 22.17 8.14 9.16
N GLY A 169 21.86 8.05 10.45
CA GLY A 169 21.69 9.23 11.31
C GLY A 169 20.45 9.15 12.19
N PRO A 170 20.25 10.18 13.04
CA PRO A 170 19.09 10.26 13.90
C PRO A 170 17.82 10.52 13.08
N HIS A 171 16.66 10.25 13.67
CA HIS A 171 15.39 10.63 13.09
C HIS A 171 15.37 12.12 12.66
N PRO A 172 14.87 12.45 11.45
CA PRO A 172 14.13 11.65 10.46
C PRO A 172 14.98 11.14 9.27
N ALA A 173 16.16 10.60 9.48
CA ALA A 173 16.99 10.09 8.40
C ALA A 173 16.23 9.08 7.54
N GLY A 174 16.24 9.26 6.20
CA GLY A 174 15.63 8.37 5.22
C GLY A 174 14.10 8.40 5.13
N LEU A 175 13.44 9.40 5.74
CA LEU A 175 11.98 9.55 5.74
C LEU A 175 11.51 10.75 4.89
#